data_cbb167d72dbc0ef3ebf9de90a6622e5b
#
_entry.id   cbb167d72dbc0ef3ebf9de90a6622e5b
#
_cell.length_a   1.000
_cell.length_b   1.000
_cell.length_c   1.000
_cell.angle_alpha   90.00
_cell.angle_beta   90.00
_cell.angle_gamma   90.00
#
_symmetry.space_group_name_H-M   'P 1'
#
loop_
_entity.id
_entity.type
_entity.pdbx_description
1 polymer ?
#
loop_
_entity_poly.entity_id
_entity_poly.type
_entity_poly.pdbx_seq_one_letter_code
_entity_poly.pdbx_strand_id
1 'polypeptide(L)'
;MSSKKRIGIPVVVLTLTVALSSSFRARAAEDAPKPIVLRAAHLFDSVSGKLVDHGVVVVVGKNIQAVGSDAAVPADAQVIDLGYATLLPGFIDAHVHLSAESSSNWYLDFYQDIFRFPAEQALYGAHYAKITLEAGVTTVRDVGSSDYISLGLRNAIRAGMVPGPNMLVSNYAIGSTGGHADQDPFPPQLVTPHSVMQGVCNGPEECRAAVRYQVKYGADVIKFMPSGGV
;
A
#
# COMPACT_ATOMS: atom_id res chain seq x y z
N MET A 1 38.05 -18.66 -82.33
CA MET A 1 38.59 -17.54 -81.58
C MET A 1 37.39 -16.56 -81.25
N SER A 2 36.83 -16.61 -80.04
CA SER A 2 35.75 -15.78 -79.64
C SER A 2 36.14 -15.05 -78.34
N SER A 3 36.32 -13.76 -78.45
CA SER A 3 36.69 -12.85 -77.36
C SER A 3 35.43 -12.50 -76.57
N LYS A 4 35.40 -12.97 -75.28
CA LYS A 4 34.33 -12.52 -74.35
C LYS A 4 34.75 -11.19 -73.69
N LYS A 5 34.08 -10.11 -74.03
CA LYS A 5 34.17 -8.82 -73.32
C LYS A 5 33.49 -8.98 -71.95
N ARG A 6 34.25 -8.73 -70.88
CA ARG A 6 33.70 -8.56 -69.50
C ARG A 6 33.20 -7.12 -69.35
N ILE A 7 31.93 -6.98 -69.05
CA ILE A 7 31.33 -5.71 -68.67
C ILE A 7 31.47 -5.58 -67.14
N GLY A 8 32.29 -4.63 -66.71
CA GLY A 8 32.41 -4.28 -65.29
C GLY A 8 31.26 -3.36 -64.89
N ILE A 9 30.53 -3.80 -63.87
CA ILE A 9 29.49 -2.99 -63.25
C ILE A 9 30.14 -2.18 -62.11
N PRO A 10 30.05 -0.83 -62.12
CA PRO A 10 30.56 -0.06 -60.99
C PRO A 10 29.64 -0.21 -59.79
N VAL A 11 30.20 -0.67 -58.69
CA VAL A 11 29.55 -0.71 -57.39
C VAL A 11 29.59 0.73 -56.84
N VAL A 12 28.45 1.39 -56.86
CA VAL A 12 28.25 2.67 -56.14
C VAL A 12 27.98 2.36 -54.69
N VAL A 13 28.97 2.55 -53.81
CA VAL A 13 28.82 2.48 -52.39
C VAL A 13 28.15 3.79 -51.92
N LEU A 14 26.84 3.71 -51.64
CA LEU A 14 26.07 4.81 -51.06
C LEU A 14 26.32 4.75 -49.53
N THR A 15 27.19 5.58 -49.01
CA THR A 15 27.40 5.79 -47.58
C THR A 15 26.25 6.62 -47.02
N LEU A 16 25.29 5.93 -46.39
CA LEU A 16 24.20 6.56 -45.67
C LEU A 16 24.71 6.99 -44.30
N THR A 17 25.11 8.25 -44.15
CA THR A 17 25.39 8.87 -42.83
C THR A 17 24.08 9.13 -42.12
N VAL A 18 23.69 8.21 -41.21
CA VAL A 18 22.58 8.44 -40.29
C VAL A 18 23.12 9.37 -39.20
N ALA A 19 22.75 10.66 -39.35
CA ALA A 19 22.89 11.64 -38.26
C ALA A 19 21.90 11.26 -37.17
N LEU A 20 22.35 10.54 -36.14
CA LEU A 20 21.62 10.40 -34.87
C LEU A 20 21.61 11.76 -34.17
N SER A 21 20.63 12.59 -34.48
CA SER A 21 20.25 13.73 -33.65
C SER A 21 19.66 13.16 -32.36
N SER A 22 20.51 12.96 -31.35
CA SER A 22 20.15 12.70 -29.97
C SER A 22 19.40 13.94 -29.46
N SER A 23 18.07 13.95 -29.68
CA SER A 23 17.16 14.82 -28.97
C SER A 23 17.20 14.42 -27.49
N PHE A 24 18.18 14.89 -26.75
CA PHE A 24 18.07 15.01 -25.30
C PHE A 24 16.91 15.96 -25.07
N ARG A 25 15.69 15.41 -24.94
CA ARG A 25 14.61 16.13 -24.26
C ARG A 25 15.17 16.45 -22.88
N ALA A 26 15.52 17.71 -22.68
CA ALA A 26 15.70 18.26 -21.36
C ALA A 26 14.38 17.94 -20.61
N ARG A 27 14.44 16.96 -19.70
CA ARG A 27 13.37 16.73 -18.74
C ARG A 27 13.27 18.05 -18.01
N ALA A 28 12.18 18.79 -18.22
CA ALA A 28 11.92 20.01 -17.50
C ALA A 28 12.19 19.69 -16.03
N ALA A 29 13.03 20.48 -15.38
CA ALA A 29 13.25 20.35 -13.95
C ALA A 29 11.86 20.51 -13.34
N GLU A 30 11.34 19.39 -12.78
CA GLU A 30 10.07 19.39 -12.06
C GLU A 30 10.31 20.38 -10.92
N ASP A 31 9.56 21.50 -10.92
CA ASP A 31 9.73 22.53 -9.89
C ASP A 31 9.69 21.83 -8.53
N ALA A 32 10.70 22.09 -7.71
CA ALA A 32 10.78 21.48 -6.38
C ALA A 32 9.47 21.78 -5.63
N PRO A 33 8.86 20.76 -4.98
CA PRO A 33 7.57 20.95 -4.32
C PRO A 33 7.68 22.06 -3.29
N LYS A 34 6.76 23.03 -3.34
CA LYS A 34 6.72 24.13 -2.37
C LYS A 34 6.61 23.56 -0.95
N PRO A 35 7.39 24.09 0.01
CA PRO A 35 7.25 23.69 1.39
C PRO A 35 5.85 24.01 1.93
N ILE A 36 5.29 23.10 2.72
CA ILE A 36 4.07 23.32 3.50
C ILE A 36 4.48 23.39 4.96
N VAL A 37 4.00 24.42 5.66
CA VAL A 37 4.26 24.61 7.08
C VAL A 37 2.95 24.53 7.84
N LEU A 38 2.86 23.59 8.76
CA LEU A 38 1.75 23.49 9.71
C LEU A 38 2.14 24.22 10.99
N ARG A 39 1.29 25.13 11.47
CA ARG A 39 1.42 25.80 12.76
C ARG A 39 0.24 25.47 13.65
N ALA A 40 0.52 25.22 14.92
CA ALA A 40 -0.51 25.01 15.94
C ALA A 40 -0.04 25.54 17.29
N ALA A 41 -0.97 25.73 18.21
CA ALA A 41 -0.63 26.13 19.58
C ALA A 41 0.30 25.14 20.25
N HIS A 42 0.11 23.84 19.99
CA HIS A 42 0.89 22.79 20.62
C HIS A 42 1.38 21.75 19.61
N LEU A 43 2.49 21.09 19.96
CA LEU A 43 3.05 19.94 19.29
C LEU A 43 3.33 18.85 20.32
N PHE A 44 2.91 17.64 20.05
CA PHE A 44 3.31 16.49 20.85
C PHE A 44 4.65 15.93 20.36
N ASP A 45 5.67 16.09 21.18
CA ASP A 45 6.97 15.46 20.94
C ASP A 45 6.92 13.99 21.38
N SER A 46 6.85 13.09 20.43
CA SER A 46 6.77 11.63 20.67
C SER A 46 8.04 11.03 21.26
N VAL A 47 9.18 11.74 21.22
CA VAL A 47 10.44 11.27 21.80
C VAL A 47 10.48 11.54 23.30
N SER A 48 10.11 12.74 23.70
CA SER A 48 10.09 13.11 25.13
C SER A 48 8.76 12.83 25.82
N GLY A 49 7.68 12.56 25.06
CA GLY A 49 6.31 12.38 25.56
C GLY A 49 5.69 13.68 26.10
N LYS A 50 6.21 14.85 25.70
CA LYS A 50 5.76 16.15 26.20
C LYS A 50 5.06 16.98 25.14
N LEU A 51 4.20 17.89 25.59
CA LEU A 51 3.68 18.96 24.74
C LEU A 51 4.71 20.10 24.69
N VAL A 52 4.92 20.61 23.49
CA VAL A 52 5.74 21.76 23.18
C VAL A 52 4.82 22.87 22.67
N ASP A 53 4.93 24.06 23.21
CA ASP A 53 4.16 25.22 22.75
C ASP A 53 4.71 25.74 21.41
N HIS A 54 3.85 26.40 20.64
CA HIS A 54 4.18 26.95 19.31
C HIS A 54 4.69 25.90 18.33
N GLY A 55 3.91 24.81 18.16
CA GLY A 55 4.27 23.71 17.29
C GLY A 55 4.37 24.12 15.82
N VAL A 56 5.50 23.79 15.21
CA VAL A 56 5.76 23.99 13.78
C VAL A 56 6.22 22.69 13.16
N VAL A 57 5.64 22.32 12.02
CA VAL A 57 6.07 21.18 11.20
C VAL A 57 6.26 21.66 9.77
N VAL A 58 7.45 21.46 9.22
CA VAL A 58 7.81 21.81 7.84
C VAL A 58 7.82 20.55 7.00
N VAL A 59 7.02 20.52 5.93
CA VAL A 59 6.89 19.40 4.99
C VAL A 59 7.36 19.85 3.61
N VAL A 60 8.23 19.06 2.99
CA VAL A 60 8.68 19.27 1.60
C VAL A 60 8.43 17.97 0.82
N GLY A 61 7.53 18.05 -0.15
CA GLY A 61 7.08 16.87 -0.88
C GLY A 61 6.44 15.84 0.05
N LYS A 62 7.09 14.69 0.23
CA LYS A 62 6.60 13.58 1.07
C LYS A 62 7.33 13.47 2.42
N ASN A 63 8.23 14.42 2.74
CA ASN A 63 9.10 14.32 3.90
C ASN A 63 8.82 15.44 4.89
N ILE A 64 8.81 15.11 6.17
CA ILE A 64 8.91 16.08 7.24
C ILE A 64 10.37 16.51 7.32
N GLN A 65 10.64 17.80 7.08
CA GLN A 65 11.99 18.36 7.05
C GLN A 65 12.43 18.93 8.38
N ALA A 66 11.51 19.54 9.12
CA ALA A 66 11.78 20.09 10.44
C ALA A 66 10.53 20.01 11.32
N VAL A 67 10.75 19.87 12.62
CA VAL A 67 9.71 19.81 13.66
C VAL A 67 10.23 20.53 14.90
N GLY A 68 9.41 21.35 15.53
CA GLY A 68 9.72 22.06 16.77
C GLY A 68 9.24 23.50 16.77
N SER A 69 9.30 24.15 17.92
CA SER A 69 8.90 25.56 18.05
C SER A 69 9.87 26.55 17.37
N ASP A 70 11.10 26.11 17.15
CA ASP A 70 12.21 26.86 16.54
C ASP A 70 12.48 26.43 15.08
N ALA A 71 11.62 25.58 14.50
CA ALA A 71 11.78 25.13 13.13
C ALA A 71 11.78 26.31 12.15
N ALA A 72 12.84 26.42 11.34
CA ALA A 72 12.97 27.50 10.35
C ALA A 72 11.88 27.37 9.27
N VAL A 73 11.12 28.44 9.08
CA VAL A 73 10.05 28.51 8.07
C VAL A 73 10.63 29.05 6.76
N PRO A 74 10.60 28.27 5.65
CA PRO A 74 11.03 28.77 4.35
C PRO A 74 10.19 29.97 3.89
N ALA A 75 10.81 30.94 3.25
CA ALA A 75 10.15 32.20 2.86
C ALA A 75 9.02 31.99 1.81
N ASP A 76 9.14 30.95 1.00
CA ASP A 76 8.19 30.59 -0.05
C ASP A 76 7.17 29.53 0.37
N ALA A 77 7.16 29.15 1.66
CA ALA A 77 6.28 28.12 2.18
C ALA A 77 4.81 28.54 2.19
N GLN A 78 3.94 27.57 1.88
CA GLN A 78 2.53 27.68 2.18
C GLN A 78 2.31 27.40 3.66
N VAL A 79 1.87 28.41 4.43
CA VAL A 79 1.59 28.25 5.86
C VAL A 79 0.12 27.91 6.07
N ILE A 80 -0.14 26.83 6.83
CA ILE A 80 -1.47 26.43 7.29
C ILE A 80 -1.47 26.62 8.81
N ASP A 81 -2.22 27.61 9.28
CA ASP A 81 -2.40 27.87 10.70
C ASP A 81 -3.61 27.09 11.22
N LEU A 82 -3.40 26.20 12.17
CA LEU A 82 -4.38 25.35 12.78
C LEU A 82 -4.93 25.92 14.11
N GLY A 83 -4.49 27.14 14.48
CA GLY A 83 -4.94 27.84 15.68
C GLY A 83 -4.64 27.05 16.95
N TYR A 84 -5.63 26.98 17.84
CA TYR A 84 -5.51 26.29 19.13
C TYR A 84 -5.66 24.77 19.00
N ALA A 85 -4.85 24.17 18.15
CA ALA A 85 -4.78 22.73 17.95
C ALA A 85 -3.49 22.15 18.51
N THR A 86 -3.42 20.84 18.61
CA THR A 86 -2.21 20.08 18.91
C THR A 86 -1.83 19.25 17.69
N LEU A 87 -0.65 19.46 17.16
CA LEU A 87 -0.07 18.59 16.14
C LEU A 87 0.44 17.30 16.79
N LEU A 88 0.05 16.16 16.22
CA LEU A 88 0.53 14.85 16.62
C LEU A 88 1.12 14.13 15.41
N PRO A 89 2.07 13.20 15.62
CA PRO A 89 2.41 12.21 14.59
C PRO A 89 1.17 11.44 14.20
N GLY A 90 1.09 11.02 12.93
CA GLY A 90 0.02 10.15 12.49
C GLY A 90 -0.03 8.85 13.28
N PHE A 91 -1.22 8.40 13.65
CA PHE A 91 -1.41 7.18 14.41
C PHE A 91 -1.08 5.94 13.57
N ILE A 92 -0.70 4.89 14.28
CA ILE A 92 -0.41 3.57 13.69
C ILE A 92 -1.37 2.57 14.31
N ASP A 93 -2.20 1.91 13.49
CA ASP A 93 -3.02 0.80 13.93
C ASP A 93 -2.41 -0.52 13.43
N ALA A 94 -1.99 -1.36 14.39
CA ALA A 94 -1.26 -2.58 14.08
C ALA A 94 -2.17 -3.81 13.89
N HIS A 95 -3.51 -3.65 13.94
CA HIS A 95 -4.45 -4.75 13.76
C HIS A 95 -5.76 -4.26 13.14
N VAL A 96 -5.83 -4.27 11.82
CA VAL A 96 -7.03 -3.91 11.07
C VAL A 96 -7.40 -4.96 10.03
N HIS A 97 -8.63 -4.87 9.52
CA HIS A 97 -9.16 -5.60 8.37
C HIS A 97 -9.94 -4.59 7.50
N LEU A 98 -9.24 -3.85 6.64
CA LEU A 98 -9.85 -2.74 5.89
C LEU A 98 -10.80 -3.17 4.77
N SER A 99 -10.86 -4.46 4.44
CA SER A 99 -11.82 -5.00 3.45
C SER A 99 -13.22 -5.21 4.02
N ALA A 100 -13.40 -5.11 5.34
CA ALA A 100 -14.66 -5.36 6.03
C ALA A 100 -14.89 -4.32 7.13
N GLU A 101 -16.13 -4.20 7.58
CA GLU A 101 -16.55 -3.42 8.73
C GLU A 101 -17.34 -4.33 9.67
N SER A 102 -17.11 -4.20 10.97
CA SER A 102 -17.89 -4.91 11.98
C SER A 102 -18.85 -3.93 12.67
N SER A 103 -20.13 -4.22 12.62
CA SER A 103 -21.17 -3.51 13.37
C SER A 103 -21.56 -4.26 14.65
N SER A 104 -22.54 -3.73 15.37
CA SER A 104 -23.14 -4.43 16.50
C SER A 104 -23.98 -5.65 16.10
N ASN A 105 -24.23 -5.85 14.81
CA ASN A 105 -24.97 -6.97 14.24
C ASN A 105 -24.08 -7.79 13.31
N TRP A 106 -23.18 -8.55 13.89
CA TRP A 106 -22.21 -9.35 13.13
C TRP A 106 -22.85 -10.39 12.19
N TYR A 107 -24.06 -10.87 12.49
CA TYR A 107 -24.80 -11.78 11.60
C TYR A 107 -25.17 -11.09 10.27
N LEU A 108 -25.59 -9.83 10.35
CA LEU A 108 -25.88 -9.05 9.15
C LEU A 108 -24.61 -8.74 8.36
N ASP A 109 -23.54 -8.37 9.06
CA ASP A 109 -22.24 -8.08 8.44
C ASP A 109 -21.72 -9.33 7.71
N PHE A 110 -21.72 -10.47 8.38
CA PHE A 110 -21.34 -11.75 7.78
C PHE A 110 -22.22 -12.12 6.59
N TYR A 111 -23.53 -12.00 6.73
CA TYR A 111 -24.47 -12.26 5.63
C TYR A 111 -24.17 -11.38 4.40
N GLN A 112 -23.92 -10.10 4.62
CA GLN A 112 -23.58 -9.18 3.54
C GLN A 112 -22.24 -9.54 2.88
N ASP A 113 -21.26 -9.91 3.67
CA ASP A 113 -19.92 -10.25 3.15
C ASP A 113 -19.92 -11.50 2.26
N ILE A 114 -20.76 -12.50 2.57
CA ILE A 114 -20.87 -13.70 1.72
C ILE A 114 -21.43 -13.39 0.32
N PHE A 115 -22.24 -12.35 0.18
CA PHE A 115 -22.86 -11.97 -1.11
C PHE A 115 -22.09 -10.90 -1.86
N ARG A 116 -21.06 -10.29 -1.26
CA ARG A 116 -20.21 -9.30 -1.93
C ARG A 116 -19.19 -9.96 -2.85
N PHE A 117 -19.11 -9.47 -4.06
CA PHE A 117 -18.03 -9.86 -4.96
C PHE A 117 -16.69 -9.26 -4.48
N PRO A 118 -15.54 -9.93 -4.73
CA PRO A 118 -14.22 -9.41 -4.34
C PRO A 118 -13.94 -7.98 -4.84
N ALA A 119 -14.40 -7.65 -6.05
CA ALA A 119 -14.29 -6.30 -6.59
C ALA A 119 -15.11 -5.27 -5.78
N GLU A 120 -16.29 -5.65 -5.32
CA GLU A 120 -17.13 -4.81 -4.46
C GLU A 120 -16.46 -4.61 -3.09
N GLN A 121 -15.98 -5.68 -2.46
CA GLN A 121 -15.24 -5.59 -1.20
C GLN A 121 -13.99 -4.70 -1.32
N ALA A 122 -13.29 -4.72 -2.45
CA ALA A 122 -12.16 -3.82 -2.70
C ALA A 122 -12.58 -2.34 -2.72
N LEU A 123 -13.76 -2.02 -3.25
CA LEU A 123 -14.32 -0.65 -3.25
C LEU A 123 -14.72 -0.21 -1.84
N TYR A 124 -15.33 -1.09 -1.04
CA TYR A 124 -15.57 -0.84 0.38
C TYR A 124 -14.25 -0.62 1.12
N GLY A 125 -13.24 -1.45 0.87
CA GLY A 125 -11.90 -1.29 1.41
C GLY A 125 -11.27 0.07 1.09
N ALA A 126 -11.45 0.58 -0.13
CA ALA A 126 -10.99 1.91 -0.50
C ALA A 126 -11.72 3.03 0.29
N HIS A 127 -13.01 2.87 0.55
CA HIS A 127 -13.78 3.77 1.39
C HIS A 127 -13.26 3.76 2.83
N TYR A 128 -13.09 2.56 3.43
CA TYR A 128 -12.59 2.43 4.80
C TYR A 128 -11.14 2.92 4.94
N ALA A 129 -10.30 2.70 3.95
CA ALA A 129 -8.94 3.25 3.94
C ALA A 129 -8.94 4.78 3.98
N LYS A 130 -9.84 5.42 3.21
CA LYS A 130 -9.98 6.87 3.20
C LYS A 130 -10.40 7.41 4.56
N ILE A 131 -11.48 6.89 5.16
CA ILE A 131 -11.97 7.37 6.47
C ILE A 131 -10.97 7.09 7.59
N THR A 132 -10.24 5.97 7.52
CA THR A 132 -9.16 5.63 8.47
C THR A 132 -8.03 6.68 8.40
N LEU A 133 -7.61 7.05 7.19
CA LEU A 133 -6.61 8.11 7.01
C LEU A 133 -7.12 9.47 7.52
N GLU A 134 -8.37 9.82 7.21
CA GLU A 134 -9.01 11.08 7.64
C GLU A 134 -9.20 11.16 9.16
N ALA A 135 -9.32 10.02 9.84
CA ALA A 135 -9.32 9.92 11.30
C ALA A 135 -7.92 10.10 11.93
N GLY A 136 -6.86 10.28 11.11
CA GLY A 136 -5.49 10.50 11.58
C GLY A 136 -4.64 9.24 11.69
N VAL A 137 -5.14 8.07 11.28
CA VAL A 137 -4.36 6.84 11.22
C VAL A 137 -3.63 6.78 9.88
N THR A 138 -2.32 7.04 9.90
CA THR A 138 -1.49 7.17 8.69
C THR A 138 -0.79 5.88 8.29
N THR A 139 -0.76 4.89 9.17
CA THR A 139 -0.17 3.57 8.91
C THR A 139 -1.02 2.48 9.55
N VAL A 140 -1.26 1.41 8.80
CA VAL A 140 -1.99 0.25 9.31
C VAL A 140 -1.28 -1.05 8.99
N ARG A 141 -1.51 -2.05 9.83
CA ARG A 141 -1.17 -3.44 9.55
C ARG A 141 -2.45 -4.24 9.40
N ASP A 142 -2.79 -4.55 8.14
CA ASP A 142 -3.93 -5.39 7.78
C ASP A 142 -3.53 -6.87 7.93
N VAL A 143 -4.16 -7.55 8.90
CA VAL A 143 -3.75 -8.88 9.35
C VAL A 143 -4.68 -10.00 8.89
N GLY A 144 -5.38 -9.79 7.78
CA GLY A 144 -6.16 -10.83 7.14
C GLY A 144 -7.16 -10.27 6.14
N SER A 145 -7.15 -10.83 4.94
CA SER A 145 -8.09 -10.51 3.87
C SER A 145 -8.18 -11.68 2.90
N SER A 146 -9.38 -12.00 2.48
CA SER A 146 -9.64 -12.96 1.41
C SER A 146 -9.28 -12.38 0.04
N ASP A 147 -9.07 -13.25 -0.94
CA ASP A 147 -8.91 -12.90 -2.37
C ASP A 147 -7.90 -11.79 -2.67
N TYR A 148 -6.91 -11.61 -1.79
CA TYR A 148 -5.86 -10.58 -1.90
C TYR A 148 -6.40 -9.14 -1.99
N ILE A 149 -7.60 -8.87 -1.46
CA ILE A 149 -8.24 -7.55 -1.50
C ILE A 149 -7.37 -6.50 -0.82
N SER A 150 -6.85 -6.79 0.40
CA SER A 150 -5.95 -5.85 1.10
C SER A 150 -4.65 -5.62 0.36
N LEU A 151 -4.12 -6.62 -0.36
CA LEU A 151 -2.95 -6.48 -1.22
C LEU A 151 -3.23 -5.52 -2.39
N GLY A 152 -4.37 -5.71 -3.06
CA GLY A 152 -4.81 -4.83 -4.14
C GLY A 152 -5.00 -3.40 -3.67
N LEU A 153 -5.65 -3.21 -2.51
CA LEU A 153 -5.85 -1.92 -1.87
C LEU A 153 -4.53 -1.22 -1.54
N ARG A 154 -3.60 -1.93 -0.87
CA ARG A 154 -2.24 -1.41 -0.59
C ARG A 154 -1.55 -0.92 -1.87
N ASN A 155 -1.60 -1.72 -2.92
CA ASN A 155 -0.95 -1.39 -4.18
C ASN A 155 -1.60 -0.16 -4.84
N ALA A 156 -2.92 -0.04 -4.81
CA ALA A 156 -3.66 1.12 -5.32
C ALA A 156 -3.33 2.40 -4.54
N ILE A 157 -3.24 2.32 -3.21
CA ILE A 157 -2.81 3.44 -2.36
C ILE A 157 -1.37 3.84 -2.67
N ARG A 158 -0.43 2.89 -2.75
CA ARG A 158 0.98 3.15 -3.11
C ARG A 158 1.13 3.80 -4.48
N ALA A 159 0.27 3.44 -5.41
CA ALA A 159 0.21 4.04 -6.74
C ALA A 159 -0.50 5.42 -6.79
N GLY A 160 -1.07 5.87 -5.68
CA GLY A 160 -1.84 7.13 -5.61
C GLY A 160 -3.19 7.09 -6.31
N MET A 161 -3.72 5.89 -6.60
CA MET A 161 -5.02 5.71 -7.26
C MET A 161 -6.18 5.98 -6.30
N VAL A 162 -6.02 5.66 -5.03
CA VAL A 162 -7.00 5.89 -3.97
C VAL A 162 -6.31 6.44 -2.72
N PRO A 163 -6.96 7.33 -1.94
CA PRO A 163 -6.42 7.79 -0.66
C PRO A 163 -6.50 6.69 0.39
N GLY A 164 -5.51 6.63 1.25
CA GLY A 164 -5.48 5.68 2.37
C GLY A 164 -4.16 5.73 3.14
N PRO A 165 -4.09 5.04 4.30
CA PRO A 165 -2.89 4.95 5.10
C PRO A 165 -1.80 4.11 4.40
N ASN A 166 -0.57 4.23 4.86
CA ASN A 166 0.46 3.27 4.50
C ASN A 166 0.10 1.88 5.06
N MET A 167 0.03 0.86 4.19
CA MET A 167 -0.44 -0.46 4.58
C MET A 167 0.69 -1.49 4.57
N LEU A 168 0.76 -2.31 5.62
CA LEU A 168 1.44 -3.60 5.66
C LEU A 168 0.37 -4.68 5.66
N VAL A 169 0.45 -5.65 4.76
CA VAL A 169 -0.59 -6.66 4.57
C VAL A 169 -0.08 -8.08 4.76
N SER A 170 -0.91 -8.94 5.38
CA SER A 170 -0.58 -10.37 5.56
C SER A 170 -1.16 -11.25 4.46
N ASN A 171 -2.13 -10.77 3.69
CA ASN A 171 -3.02 -11.60 2.88
C ASN A 171 -3.81 -12.58 3.77
N TYR A 172 -3.84 -13.88 3.44
CA TYR A 172 -4.48 -14.89 4.27
C TYR A 172 -3.68 -15.14 5.56
N ALA A 173 -4.38 -15.31 6.67
CA ALA A 173 -3.77 -15.76 7.92
C ALA A 173 -3.41 -17.24 7.84
N ILE A 174 -2.37 -17.65 8.56
CA ILE A 174 -1.91 -19.03 8.63
C ILE A 174 -2.54 -19.72 9.84
N GLY A 175 -3.16 -20.87 9.64
CA GLY A 175 -3.76 -21.68 10.70
C GLY A 175 -4.00 -23.12 10.28
N SER A 176 -4.48 -23.94 11.21
CA SER A 176 -4.80 -25.34 10.95
C SER A 176 -6.23 -25.50 10.42
N THR A 177 -6.51 -26.65 9.81
CA THR A 177 -7.89 -27.06 9.49
C THR A 177 -8.76 -26.99 10.74
N GLY A 178 -9.93 -26.35 10.63
CA GLY A 178 -10.86 -26.10 11.73
C GLY A 178 -10.36 -25.10 12.77
N GLY A 179 -9.22 -24.45 12.54
CA GLY A 179 -8.72 -23.35 13.37
C GLY A 179 -9.35 -22.01 13.01
N HIS A 180 -9.00 -20.97 13.77
CA HIS A 180 -9.57 -19.62 13.57
C HIS A 180 -9.29 -19.03 12.18
N ALA A 181 -8.24 -19.46 11.49
CA ALA A 181 -7.95 -19.04 10.11
C ALA A 181 -8.73 -19.81 9.04
N ASP A 182 -9.39 -20.93 9.44
CA ASP A 182 -10.18 -21.79 8.57
C ASP A 182 -11.67 -21.68 8.94
N GLN A 183 -12.15 -20.45 9.10
CA GLN A 183 -13.55 -20.19 9.46
C GLN A 183 -14.43 -20.33 8.24
N ASP A 184 -14.93 -21.55 8.04
CA ASP A 184 -15.93 -21.88 7.07
C ASP A 184 -17.12 -22.56 7.77
N PRO A 185 -18.18 -21.79 8.12
CA PRO A 185 -19.32 -22.31 8.87
C PRO A 185 -20.30 -23.10 8.01
N PHE A 186 -20.05 -23.22 6.70
CA PHE A 186 -20.97 -23.88 5.79
C PHE A 186 -20.78 -25.40 5.76
N PRO A 187 -21.85 -26.16 5.46
CA PRO A 187 -21.74 -27.58 5.20
C PRO A 187 -20.74 -27.87 4.06
N PRO A 188 -19.92 -28.94 4.16
CA PRO A 188 -18.84 -29.22 3.21
C PRO A 188 -19.25 -29.30 1.75
N GLN A 189 -20.51 -29.60 1.46
CA GLN A 189 -21.04 -29.64 0.10
C GLN A 189 -21.26 -28.25 -0.53
N LEU A 190 -21.19 -27.18 0.25
CA LEU A 190 -21.40 -25.79 -0.21
C LEU A 190 -20.11 -25.01 -0.39
N VAL A 191 -18.98 -25.57 0.02
CA VAL A 191 -17.70 -24.87 0.03
C VAL A 191 -16.59 -25.73 -0.56
N THR A 192 -15.57 -25.08 -1.07
CA THR A 192 -14.31 -25.74 -1.42
C THR A 192 -13.38 -25.67 -0.21
N PRO A 193 -12.86 -26.80 0.26
CA PRO A 193 -11.95 -26.79 1.40
C PRO A 193 -10.76 -25.86 1.17
N HIS A 194 -10.41 -25.07 2.18
CA HIS A 194 -9.22 -24.24 2.14
C HIS A 194 -7.94 -25.08 2.10
N SER A 195 -6.89 -24.52 1.53
CA SER A 195 -5.61 -25.14 1.33
C SER A 195 -4.48 -24.22 1.79
N VAL A 196 -3.24 -24.61 1.54
CA VAL A 196 -2.06 -23.75 1.77
C VAL A 196 -2.14 -22.41 1.02
N MET A 197 -2.93 -22.33 -0.05
CA MET A 197 -3.14 -21.08 -0.79
C MET A 197 -3.96 -20.07 0.02
N GLN A 198 -4.93 -20.55 0.79
CA GLN A 198 -5.74 -19.75 1.71
C GLN A 198 -5.18 -19.74 3.14
N GLY A 199 -3.94 -20.20 3.34
CA GLY A 199 -3.26 -20.17 4.64
C GLY A 199 -3.54 -21.37 5.53
N VAL A 200 -4.38 -22.32 5.11
CA VAL A 200 -4.70 -23.51 5.92
C VAL A 200 -3.62 -24.57 5.75
N CYS A 201 -3.06 -25.03 6.88
CA CYS A 201 -1.94 -25.95 6.87
C CYS A 201 -1.94 -26.87 8.10
N ASN A 202 -1.55 -28.14 7.88
CA ASN A 202 -1.46 -29.16 8.92
C ASN A 202 -0.03 -29.72 8.96
N GLY A 203 0.70 -29.35 10.00
CA GLY A 203 2.10 -29.74 10.18
C GLY A 203 3.12 -28.80 9.49
N PRO A 204 4.41 -28.99 9.81
CA PRO A 204 5.46 -28.01 9.46
C PRO A 204 5.64 -27.78 7.95
N GLU A 205 5.53 -28.82 7.15
CA GLU A 205 5.79 -28.71 5.69
C GLU A 205 4.71 -27.91 4.98
N GLU A 206 3.44 -28.18 5.29
CA GLU A 206 2.32 -27.42 4.72
C GLU A 206 2.34 -25.97 5.22
N CYS A 207 2.61 -25.71 6.50
CA CYS A 207 2.68 -24.36 7.01
C CYS A 207 3.84 -23.57 6.39
N ARG A 208 4.98 -24.22 6.12
CA ARG A 208 6.08 -23.62 5.38
C ARG A 208 5.65 -23.27 3.94
N ALA A 209 4.90 -24.17 3.30
CA ALA A 209 4.35 -23.92 1.96
C ALA A 209 3.35 -22.76 1.96
N ALA A 210 2.43 -22.71 2.95
CA ALA A 210 1.46 -21.64 3.10
C ALA A 210 2.15 -20.27 3.30
N VAL A 211 3.14 -20.17 4.18
CA VAL A 211 3.92 -18.94 4.38
C VAL A 211 4.59 -18.49 3.08
N ARG A 212 5.28 -19.41 2.38
CA ARG A 212 5.94 -19.13 1.10
C ARG A 212 4.95 -18.64 0.04
N TYR A 213 3.73 -19.16 0.08
CA TYR A 213 2.67 -18.75 -0.84
C TYR A 213 2.25 -17.31 -0.58
N GLN A 214 2.00 -16.91 0.67
CA GLN A 214 1.67 -15.53 1.01
C GLN A 214 2.81 -14.56 0.65
N VAL A 215 4.05 -14.92 0.95
CA VAL A 215 5.24 -14.13 0.60
C VAL A 215 5.39 -14.00 -0.93
N LYS A 216 5.17 -15.07 -1.69
CA LYS A 216 5.20 -15.05 -3.16
C LYS A 216 4.27 -13.98 -3.73
N TYR A 217 3.09 -13.82 -3.13
CA TYR A 217 2.09 -12.85 -3.57
C TYR A 217 2.17 -11.51 -2.83
N GLY A 218 3.30 -11.24 -2.15
CA GLY A 218 3.63 -9.91 -1.67
C GLY A 218 3.12 -9.56 -0.29
N ALA A 219 2.88 -10.54 0.58
CA ALA A 219 2.66 -10.26 2.00
C ALA A 219 3.86 -9.53 2.60
N ASP A 220 3.61 -8.45 3.34
CA ASP A 220 4.63 -7.69 4.08
C ASP A 220 4.88 -8.31 5.46
N VAL A 221 3.88 -9.00 6.00
CA VAL A 221 3.89 -9.67 7.32
C VAL A 221 3.17 -11.01 7.22
N ILE A 222 3.42 -11.89 8.18
CA ILE A 222 2.67 -13.14 8.31
C ILE A 222 1.79 -13.06 9.55
N LYS A 223 0.51 -13.25 9.38
CA LYS A 223 -0.46 -13.45 10.46
C LYS A 223 -0.54 -14.95 10.75
N PHE A 224 -0.47 -15.30 12.02
CA PHE A 224 -0.56 -16.66 12.49
C PHE A 224 -1.64 -16.80 13.55
N MET A 225 -2.53 -17.76 13.39
CA MET A 225 -3.66 -18.04 14.29
C MET A 225 -3.70 -19.54 14.61
N PRO A 226 -2.97 -19.99 15.65
CA PRO A 226 -2.77 -21.43 15.91
C PRO A 226 -3.91 -22.08 16.70
N SER A 227 -4.87 -21.30 17.20
CA SER A 227 -6.00 -21.77 18.02
C SER A 227 -7.31 -21.77 17.24
N GLY A 228 -8.37 -22.34 17.87
CA GLY A 228 -9.72 -22.35 17.30
C GLY A 228 -10.43 -21.01 17.29
N GLY A 229 -9.85 -19.98 17.88
CA GLY A 229 -10.53 -18.71 18.09
C GLY A 229 -11.47 -18.72 19.31
N VAL A 230 -12.28 -17.68 19.47
CA VAL A 230 -13.32 -17.53 20.50
C VAL A 230 -14.66 -17.30 19.84
#